data_6bcd240bdf681d1811e385e1c369813d
#
_entry.id   6bcd240bdf681d1811e385e1c369813d
#
_cell.length_a   1.000
_cell.length_b   1.000
_cell.length_c   1.000
_cell.angle_alpha   90.00
_cell.angle_beta   90.00
_cell.angle_gamma   90.00
#
_symmetry.space_group_name_H-M   'P 1'
#
loop_
_entity.id
_entity.type
_entity.pdbx_description
1 polymer ?
#
loop_
_entity_poly.entity_id
_entity_poly.type
_entity_poly.pdbx_seq_one_letter_code
_entity_poly.pdbx_strand_id
1 'polypeptide(L)'
;LAALVADVDGVEVAGHAGNGLDALDAVSVLKPDLVLLDIRMPVMDGLEAARHLATLEAPPAIIFCTAYEDHALAAFEANAVDYLVKPIRIERLRAAIAKAGRLAGATLRKVESADAGRRRSHLCARVRGNLVLVPVGEIAYLLAEDKYVVVHHAKGEVLIEEPLTALEEEFGDRFVRIHRNCLVALARLAGLDRAADGRVLARVEGAAAPLEVSRRNLPALRKLVRSL
;
A
#
# COMPACT_ATOMS: atom_id res chain seq x y z
N LEU A 1 13.14 2.56 -22.51
CA LEU A 1 11.69 2.39 -22.62
C LEU A 1 11.05 3.62 -23.23
N ALA A 2 11.35 4.84 -22.72
CA ALA A 2 10.76 6.08 -23.26
C ALA A 2 10.93 6.24 -24.78
N ALA A 3 12.12 5.95 -25.33
CA ALA A 3 12.36 6.00 -26.78
C ALA A 3 11.45 5.02 -27.56
N LEU A 4 11.22 3.80 -27.01
CA LEU A 4 10.32 2.83 -27.63
C LEU A 4 8.85 3.28 -27.59
N VAL A 5 8.44 3.98 -26.56
CA VAL A 5 7.06 4.51 -26.45
C VAL A 5 6.83 5.62 -27.47
N ALA A 6 7.85 6.49 -27.68
CA ALA A 6 7.77 7.56 -28.68
C ALA A 6 7.58 7.04 -30.12
N ASP A 7 7.96 5.79 -30.40
CA ASP A 7 7.79 5.13 -31.70
C ASP A 7 6.40 4.45 -31.86
N VAL A 8 5.50 4.63 -30.90
CA VAL A 8 4.13 4.06 -30.96
C VAL A 8 3.15 5.15 -31.35
N ASP A 9 2.52 5.00 -32.49
CA ASP A 9 1.51 5.94 -32.99
C ASP A 9 0.33 6.10 -32.02
N GLY A 10 -0.11 7.34 -31.82
CA GLY A 10 -1.27 7.63 -30.98
C GLY A 10 -1.00 7.56 -29.47
N VAL A 11 0.26 7.50 -29.05
CA VAL A 11 0.69 7.51 -27.66
C VAL A 11 1.51 8.76 -27.36
N GLU A 12 1.16 9.45 -26.28
CA GLU A 12 1.90 10.59 -25.76
C GLU A 12 2.48 10.27 -24.38
N VAL A 13 3.74 10.61 -24.15
CA VAL A 13 4.39 10.44 -22.85
C VAL A 13 4.05 11.62 -21.97
N ALA A 14 3.13 11.43 -21.03
CA ALA A 14 2.70 12.47 -20.10
C ALA A 14 3.74 12.79 -19.02
N GLY A 15 4.59 11.84 -18.62
CA GLY A 15 5.62 12.05 -17.59
C GLY A 15 6.47 10.84 -17.31
N HIS A 16 7.44 11.02 -16.40
CA HIS A 16 8.36 9.98 -15.94
C HIS A 16 8.44 9.97 -14.42
N ALA A 17 8.67 8.80 -13.83
CA ALA A 17 8.89 8.63 -12.41
C ALA A 17 10.10 7.70 -12.16
N GLY A 18 10.88 8.00 -11.13
CA GLY A 18 12.08 7.24 -10.77
C GLY A 18 11.82 6.07 -9.79
N ASN A 19 10.68 6.08 -9.13
CA ASN A 19 10.25 5.08 -8.14
C ASN A 19 8.72 5.02 -8.05
N GLY A 20 8.19 4.09 -7.24
CA GLY A 20 6.76 3.91 -7.08
C GLY A 20 6.04 5.10 -6.46
N LEU A 21 6.65 5.81 -5.50
CA LEU A 21 6.06 7.02 -4.89
C LEU A 21 5.90 8.14 -5.90
N ASP A 22 6.98 8.46 -6.64
CA ASP A 22 6.94 9.47 -7.70
C ASP A 22 5.91 9.10 -8.78
N ALA A 23 5.74 7.80 -9.07
CA ALA A 23 4.73 7.32 -10.01
C ALA A 23 3.31 7.62 -9.52
N LEU A 24 3.01 7.39 -8.23
CA LEU A 24 1.71 7.70 -7.64
C LEU A 24 1.41 9.20 -7.68
N ASP A 25 2.38 10.03 -7.31
CA ASP A 25 2.27 11.50 -7.36
C ASP A 25 2.02 11.96 -8.80
N ALA A 26 2.82 11.47 -9.76
CA ALA A 26 2.65 11.80 -11.17
C ALA A 26 1.27 11.40 -11.70
N VAL A 27 0.76 10.21 -11.38
CA VAL A 27 -0.57 9.75 -11.78
C VAL A 27 -1.68 10.64 -11.20
N SER A 28 -1.54 11.07 -9.96
CA SER A 28 -2.53 11.96 -9.31
C SER A 28 -2.70 13.30 -10.03
N VAL A 29 -1.59 13.83 -10.55
CA VAL A 29 -1.54 15.13 -11.25
C VAL A 29 -1.86 15.01 -12.73
N LEU A 30 -1.20 14.06 -13.42
CA LEU A 30 -1.23 13.93 -14.89
C LEU A 30 -2.42 13.11 -15.38
N LYS A 31 -3.01 12.26 -14.52
CA LYS A 31 -4.15 11.37 -14.82
C LYS A 31 -3.98 10.60 -16.13
N PRO A 32 -2.87 9.86 -16.31
CA PRO A 32 -2.62 9.13 -17.54
C PRO A 32 -3.61 7.98 -17.72
N ASP A 33 -3.90 7.61 -18.97
CA ASP A 33 -4.73 6.43 -19.28
C ASP A 33 -4.00 5.11 -19.03
N LEU A 34 -2.65 5.13 -19.10
CA LEU A 34 -1.78 3.98 -19.01
C LEU A 34 -0.49 4.29 -18.26
N VAL A 35 -0.06 3.36 -17.42
CA VAL A 35 1.24 3.41 -16.73
C VAL A 35 2.08 2.20 -17.14
N LEU A 36 3.29 2.46 -17.63
CA LEU A 36 4.33 1.45 -17.82
C LEU A 36 5.21 1.41 -16.57
N LEU A 37 5.18 0.32 -15.83
CA LEU A 37 5.73 0.25 -14.47
C LEU A 37 6.79 -0.82 -14.39
N ASP A 38 8.00 -0.47 -13.94
CA ASP A 38 8.99 -1.49 -13.57
C ASP A 38 8.62 -2.09 -12.21
N ILE A 39 8.81 -3.38 -12.03
CA ILE A 39 8.55 -4.04 -10.75
C ILE A 39 9.61 -3.64 -9.73
N ARG A 40 10.90 -3.68 -10.10
CA ARG A 40 11.98 -3.36 -9.17
C ARG A 40 12.38 -1.90 -9.27
N MET A 41 11.89 -1.12 -8.32
CA MET A 41 12.23 0.29 -8.15
C MET A 41 12.67 0.55 -6.70
N PRO A 42 13.52 1.56 -6.47
CA PRO A 42 13.87 1.96 -5.11
C PRO A 42 12.66 2.59 -4.39
N VAL A 43 12.72 2.69 -3.06
CA VAL A 43 11.73 3.32 -2.18
C VAL A 43 10.42 2.53 -2.11
N MET A 44 9.68 2.45 -3.21
CA MET A 44 8.45 1.68 -3.39
C MET A 44 8.56 0.88 -4.68
N ASP A 45 8.30 -0.42 -4.63
CA ASP A 45 8.32 -1.27 -5.82
C ASP A 45 7.06 -1.10 -6.67
N GLY A 46 7.12 -1.58 -7.93
CA GLY A 46 6.03 -1.39 -8.88
C GLY A 46 4.78 -2.20 -8.55
N LEU A 47 4.90 -3.35 -7.88
CA LEU A 47 3.73 -4.13 -7.47
C LEU A 47 2.96 -3.41 -6.35
N GLU A 48 3.67 -2.82 -5.40
CA GLU A 48 3.07 -2.00 -4.36
C GLU A 48 2.41 -0.75 -4.96
N ALA A 49 3.12 -0.05 -5.86
CA ALA A 49 2.56 1.10 -6.57
C ALA A 49 1.28 0.74 -7.36
N ALA A 50 1.28 -0.40 -8.06
CA ALA A 50 0.13 -0.88 -8.81
C ALA A 50 -1.09 -1.15 -7.92
N ARG A 51 -0.88 -1.74 -6.74
CA ARG A 51 -1.97 -1.93 -5.75
C ARG A 51 -2.59 -0.61 -5.33
N HIS A 52 -1.78 0.40 -5.04
CA HIS A 52 -2.29 1.74 -4.70
C HIS A 52 -3.03 2.39 -5.89
N LEU A 53 -2.50 2.28 -7.11
CA LEU A 53 -3.17 2.78 -8.30
C LEU A 53 -4.54 2.12 -8.54
N ALA A 54 -4.65 0.82 -8.26
CA ALA A 54 -5.92 0.08 -8.40
C ALA A 54 -7.02 0.57 -7.44
N THR A 55 -6.68 1.27 -6.34
CA THR A 55 -7.66 1.84 -5.41
C THR A 55 -8.20 3.20 -5.84
N LEU A 56 -7.68 3.80 -6.91
CA LEU A 56 -8.19 5.08 -7.43
C LEU A 56 -9.63 4.95 -7.92
N GLU A 57 -10.38 6.05 -7.93
CA GLU A 57 -11.72 6.11 -8.50
C GLU A 57 -11.72 5.82 -10.01
N ALA A 58 -10.69 6.29 -10.71
CA ALA A 58 -10.40 6.02 -12.12
C ALA A 58 -8.97 5.50 -12.25
N PRO A 59 -8.73 4.19 -12.06
CA PRO A 59 -7.40 3.63 -12.12
C PRO A 59 -6.88 3.62 -13.56
N PRO A 60 -5.60 3.98 -13.80
CA PRO A 60 -4.99 3.81 -15.11
C PRO A 60 -4.81 2.34 -15.45
N ALA A 61 -4.74 2.02 -16.72
CA ALA A 61 -4.27 0.70 -17.14
C ALA A 61 -2.80 0.53 -16.75
N ILE A 62 -2.40 -0.68 -16.31
CA ILE A 62 -1.03 -0.95 -15.88
C ILE A 62 -0.42 -2.03 -16.77
N ILE A 63 0.77 -1.77 -17.31
CA ILE A 63 1.62 -2.75 -17.99
C ILE A 63 2.94 -2.80 -17.25
N PHE A 64 3.32 -3.97 -16.75
CA PHE A 64 4.63 -4.16 -16.13
C PHE A 64 5.72 -4.34 -17.17
N CYS A 65 6.87 -3.69 -16.96
CA CYS A 65 8.05 -3.73 -17.82
C CYS A 65 9.27 -4.05 -16.97
N THR A 66 9.68 -5.33 -16.85
CA THR A 66 10.73 -5.74 -15.91
C THR A 66 11.76 -6.67 -16.55
N ALA A 67 12.94 -6.80 -15.91
CA ALA A 67 13.98 -7.73 -16.30
C ALA A 67 13.75 -9.18 -15.79
N TYR A 68 12.70 -9.43 -15.00
CA TYR A 68 12.49 -10.69 -14.28
C TYR A 68 11.22 -11.40 -14.77
N GLU A 69 11.34 -12.69 -15.12
CA GLU A 69 10.22 -13.53 -15.56
C GLU A 69 9.38 -14.06 -14.40
N ASP A 70 9.97 -14.19 -13.19
CA ASP A 70 9.36 -14.84 -12.03
C ASP A 70 8.19 -14.05 -11.37
N HIS A 71 7.94 -12.81 -11.81
CA HIS A 71 6.89 -11.94 -11.27
C HIS A 71 5.62 -11.86 -12.15
N ALA A 72 5.51 -12.67 -13.21
CA ALA A 72 4.35 -12.64 -14.09
C ALA A 72 3.05 -12.97 -13.33
N LEU A 73 3.08 -13.91 -12.38
CA LEU A 73 1.91 -14.27 -11.57
C LEU A 73 1.46 -13.09 -10.69
N ALA A 74 2.39 -12.45 -9.99
CA ALA A 74 2.11 -11.28 -9.15
C ALA A 74 1.60 -10.07 -9.96
N ALA A 75 2.03 -9.92 -11.22
CA ALA A 75 1.53 -8.90 -12.13
C ALA A 75 0.06 -9.14 -12.52
N PHE A 76 -0.35 -10.38 -12.70
CA PHE A 76 -1.76 -10.74 -12.92
C PHE A 76 -2.60 -10.46 -11.68
N GLU A 77 -2.10 -10.75 -10.50
CA GLU A 77 -2.75 -10.46 -9.22
C GLU A 77 -2.92 -8.96 -8.97
N ALA A 78 -2.01 -8.12 -9.48
CA ALA A 78 -2.12 -6.66 -9.44
C ALA A 78 -3.02 -6.07 -10.56
N ASN A 79 -3.85 -6.88 -11.25
CA ASN A 79 -4.72 -6.46 -12.38
C ASN A 79 -3.99 -5.76 -13.52
N ALA A 80 -2.75 -6.12 -13.78
CA ALA A 80 -2.04 -5.61 -14.92
C ALA A 80 -2.70 -6.07 -16.23
N VAL A 81 -2.75 -5.17 -17.18
CA VAL A 81 -3.23 -5.47 -18.55
C VAL A 81 -2.29 -6.42 -19.26
N ASP A 82 -0.99 -6.23 -19.06
CA ASP A 82 0.05 -7.07 -19.67
C ASP A 82 1.36 -7.00 -18.88
N TYR A 83 2.28 -7.90 -19.23
CA TYR A 83 3.59 -8.07 -18.63
C TYR A 83 4.65 -8.19 -19.74
N LEU A 84 5.65 -7.32 -19.71
CA LEU A 84 6.71 -7.25 -20.73
C LEU A 84 8.08 -7.49 -20.08
N VAL A 85 8.80 -8.49 -20.58
CA VAL A 85 10.17 -8.79 -20.12
C VAL A 85 11.17 -7.98 -20.96
N LYS A 86 12.13 -7.34 -20.29
CA LYS A 86 13.24 -6.63 -20.95
C LYS A 86 14.25 -7.64 -21.51
N PRO A 87 14.77 -7.45 -22.73
CA PRO A 87 14.58 -6.32 -23.64
C PRO A 87 13.22 -6.34 -24.33
N ILE A 88 12.49 -5.22 -24.28
CA ILE A 88 11.14 -5.10 -24.82
C ILE A 88 11.22 -4.89 -26.33
N ARG A 89 10.51 -5.75 -27.09
CA ARG A 89 10.34 -5.59 -28.53
C ARG A 89 9.18 -4.65 -28.83
N ILE A 90 9.33 -3.79 -29.83
CA ILE A 90 8.32 -2.77 -30.18
C ILE A 90 6.97 -3.38 -30.50
N GLU A 91 6.93 -4.56 -31.17
CA GLU A 91 5.69 -5.24 -31.50
C GLU A 91 4.93 -5.72 -30.26
N ARG A 92 5.67 -6.20 -29.22
CA ARG A 92 5.06 -6.60 -27.95
C ARG A 92 4.54 -5.40 -27.19
N LEU A 93 5.27 -4.27 -27.21
CA LEU A 93 4.81 -3.02 -26.58
C LEU A 93 3.53 -2.51 -27.26
N ARG A 94 3.50 -2.46 -28.60
CA ARG A 94 2.30 -2.06 -29.36
C ARG A 94 1.10 -2.94 -29.06
N ALA A 95 1.29 -4.26 -29.01
CA ALA A 95 0.22 -5.20 -28.68
C ALA A 95 -0.34 -5.00 -27.26
N ALA A 96 0.53 -4.76 -26.28
CA ALA A 96 0.14 -4.51 -24.89
C ALA A 96 -0.62 -3.18 -24.75
N ILE A 97 -0.15 -2.11 -25.39
CA ILE A 97 -0.84 -0.80 -25.41
C ILE A 97 -2.21 -0.91 -26.10
N ALA A 98 -2.29 -1.58 -27.24
CA ALA A 98 -3.57 -1.82 -27.91
C ALA A 98 -4.56 -2.63 -27.05
N LYS A 99 -4.06 -3.58 -26.24
CA LYS A 99 -4.86 -4.31 -25.25
C LYS A 99 -5.37 -3.40 -24.14
N ALA A 100 -4.52 -2.50 -23.63
CA ALA A 100 -4.90 -1.51 -22.63
C ALA A 100 -6.03 -0.59 -23.12
N GLY A 101 -5.91 -0.07 -24.34
CA GLY A 101 -6.94 0.79 -24.96
C GLY A 101 -8.31 0.12 -25.10
N ARG A 102 -8.35 -1.20 -25.36
CA ARG A 102 -9.60 -1.97 -25.42
C ARG A 102 -10.24 -2.20 -24.05
N LEU A 103 -9.43 -2.30 -22.99
CA LEU A 103 -9.89 -2.55 -21.63
C LEU A 103 -10.29 -1.27 -20.90
N ALA A 104 -9.76 -0.11 -21.29
CA ALA A 104 -10.16 1.19 -20.74
C ALA A 104 -11.66 1.50 -20.94
N GLY A 105 -12.34 0.81 -21.86
CA GLY A 105 -13.80 0.85 -22.03
C GLY A 105 -14.61 -0.15 -21.18
N ALA A 106 -13.94 -1.09 -20.50
CA ALA A 106 -14.59 -2.09 -19.65
C ALA A 106 -14.20 -1.84 -18.19
N THR A 107 -15.12 -1.33 -17.40
CA THR A 107 -14.99 -1.06 -15.96
C THR A 107 -14.30 -2.21 -15.24
N LEU A 108 -13.09 -1.97 -14.76
CA LEU A 108 -12.32 -2.90 -13.94
C LEU A 108 -13.07 -3.18 -12.63
N ARG A 109 -13.67 -4.37 -12.52
CA ARG A 109 -14.26 -4.87 -11.28
C ARG A 109 -13.19 -5.54 -10.44
N LYS A 110 -13.07 -5.04 -9.18
CA LYS A 110 -12.58 -5.71 -7.97
C LYS A 110 -11.41 -6.69 -8.10
N VAL A 111 -10.30 -6.29 -7.52
CA VAL A 111 -9.26 -7.21 -7.05
C VAL A 111 -9.49 -7.47 -5.57
N GLU A 112 -9.93 -8.66 -5.26
CA GLU A 112 -9.77 -9.25 -3.94
C GLU A 112 -8.60 -10.22 -4.03
N SER A 113 -7.65 -9.96 -3.14
CA SER A 113 -6.70 -10.91 -2.55
C SER A 113 -5.97 -11.92 -3.43
N ALA A 114 -4.73 -11.68 -3.70
CA ALA A 114 -3.66 -12.69 -3.63
C ALA A 114 -2.29 -12.00 -3.64
N ASP A 115 -1.74 -11.71 -2.49
CA ASP A 115 -0.29 -11.59 -2.34
C ASP A 115 0.13 -12.12 -0.96
N ALA A 116 0.34 -13.44 -0.91
CA ALA A 116 0.82 -14.13 0.28
C ALA A 116 2.36 -14.12 0.36
N GLY A 117 3.01 -12.95 0.20
CA GLY A 117 4.46 -12.97 0.33
C GLY A 117 5.20 -11.64 0.43
N ARG A 118 4.63 -10.52 0.02
CA ARG A 118 5.34 -9.25 0.03
C ARG A 118 4.54 -8.17 0.77
N ARG A 119 5.04 -7.78 1.94
CA ARG A 119 4.40 -6.76 2.78
C ARG A 119 4.59 -5.38 2.18
N ARG A 120 3.54 -4.57 2.21
CA ARG A 120 3.60 -3.18 1.78
C ARG A 120 4.53 -2.36 2.68
N SER A 121 5.21 -1.39 2.13
CA SER A 121 6.02 -0.43 2.87
C SER A 121 5.22 0.80 3.30
N HIS A 122 4.07 1.06 2.67
CA HIS A 122 3.22 2.21 2.92
C HIS A 122 1.73 1.80 2.99
N LEU A 123 0.98 2.46 3.86
CA LEU A 123 -0.48 2.48 3.82
C LEU A 123 -0.95 3.66 2.98
N CYS A 124 -2.02 3.45 2.20
CA CYS A 124 -2.60 4.47 1.34
C CYS A 124 -3.93 4.96 1.91
N ALA A 125 -4.04 6.26 2.13
CA ALA A 125 -5.27 6.92 2.54
C ALA A 125 -5.77 7.87 1.45
N ARG A 126 -7.09 8.04 1.35
CA ARG A 126 -7.70 9.07 0.51
C ARG A 126 -8.07 10.29 1.35
N VAL A 127 -7.46 11.44 1.06
CA VAL A 127 -7.76 12.70 1.74
C VAL A 127 -8.17 13.73 0.70
N ARG A 128 -9.44 14.13 0.69
CA ARG A 128 -9.99 15.13 -0.24
C ARG A 128 -9.69 14.84 -1.72
N GLY A 129 -9.76 13.56 -2.12
CA GLY A 129 -9.48 13.12 -3.49
C GLY A 129 -8.01 12.91 -3.84
N ASN A 130 -7.07 13.23 -2.94
CA ASN A 130 -5.65 12.95 -3.09
C ASN A 130 -5.26 11.65 -2.38
N LEU A 131 -4.25 10.97 -2.91
CA LEU A 131 -3.60 9.84 -2.23
C LEU A 131 -2.57 10.36 -1.23
N VAL A 132 -2.69 9.92 0.01
CA VAL A 132 -1.71 10.17 1.07
C VAL A 132 -1.07 8.85 1.46
N LEU A 133 0.23 8.74 1.27
CA LEU A 133 1.01 7.56 1.59
C LEU A 133 1.67 7.72 2.95
N VAL A 134 1.41 6.78 3.85
CA VAL A 134 1.98 6.74 5.19
C VAL A 134 2.97 5.58 5.27
N PRO A 135 4.28 5.84 5.43
CA PRO A 135 5.25 4.78 5.66
C PRO A 135 4.88 3.94 6.89
N VAL A 136 4.83 2.62 6.75
CA VAL A 136 4.45 1.71 7.85
C VAL A 136 5.33 1.91 9.09
N GLY A 137 6.63 2.26 8.89
CA GLY A 137 7.55 2.55 9.98
C GLY A 137 7.29 3.87 10.74
N GLU A 138 6.50 4.80 10.17
CA GLU A 138 6.12 6.06 10.82
C GLU A 138 4.82 5.94 11.63
N ILE A 139 4.08 4.84 11.49
CA ILE A 139 2.80 4.62 12.18
C ILE A 139 3.07 4.30 13.66
N ALA A 140 2.37 5.01 14.54
CA ALA A 140 2.40 4.75 15.97
C ALA A 140 1.35 3.71 16.38
N TYR A 141 0.12 3.87 15.92
CA TYR A 141 -0.97 2.92 16.18
C TYR A 141 -2.09 3.08 15.14
N LEU A 142 -2.94 2.07 15.09
CA LEU A 142 -4.11 1.96 14.22
C LEU A 142 -5.33 1.76 15.10
N LEU A 143 -6.37 2.57 14.91
CA LEU A 143 -7.59 2.53 15.71
C LEU A 143 -8.81 2.34 14.79
N ALA A 144 -9.54 1.25 14.95
CA ALA A 144 -10.78 1.05 14.22
C ALA A 144 -11.91 1.87 14.86
N GLU A 145 -12.51 2.73 14.06
CA GLU A 145 -13.66 3.57 14.38
C GLU A 145 -14.73 3.41 13.30
N ASP A 146 -15.90 2.89 13.68
CA ASP A 146 -17.03 2.64 12.78
C ASP A 146 -16.63 1.86 11.51
N LYS A 147 -16.57 2.54 10.36
CA LYS A 147 -16.28 1.96 9.05
C LYS A 147 -14.83 2.11 8.62
N TYR A 148 -14.03 2.86 9.37
CA TYR A 148 -12.68 3.24 9.00
C TYR A 148 -11.67 2.77 10.04
N VAL A 149 -10.42 2.71 9.62
CA VAL A 149 -9.27 2.62 10.52
C VAL A 149 -8.54 3.95 10.48
N VAL A 150 -8.41 4.60 11.64
CA VAL A 150 -7.60 5.79 11.82
C VAL A 150 -6.16 5.38 11.97
N VAL A 151 -5.31 5.84 11.08
CA VAL A 151 -3.86 5.63 11.09
C VAL A 151 -3.20 6.82 11.78
N HIS A 152 -2.68 6.63 12.97
CA HIS A 152 -1.96 7.67 13.71
C HIS A 152 -0.46 7.57 13.41
N HIS A 153 0.11 8.63 12.87
CA HIS A 153 1.51 8.70 12.48
C HIS A 153 2.15 10.05 12.81
N ALA A 154 3.47 10.18 12.62
CA ALA A 154 4.24 11.35 13.07
C ALA A 154 3.74 12.71 12.51
N LYS A 155 3.05 12.71 11.37
CA LYS A 155 2.55 13.92 10.69
C LYS A 155 1.06 14.19 10.93
N GLY A 156 0.37 13.36 11.73
CA GLY A 156 -1.06 13.51 12.03
C GLY A 156 -1.83 12.19 11.90
N GLU A 157 -3.04 12.28 11.37
CA GLU A 157 -3.98 11.17 11.25
C GLU A 157 -4.55 11.09 9.84
N VAL A 158 -4.72 9.87 9.34
CA VAL A 158 -5.42 9.60 8.09
C VAL A 158 -6.38 8.44 8.25
N LEU A 159 -7.42 8.40 7.42
CA LEU A 159 -8.45 7.36 7.43
C LEU A 159 -8.21 6.38 6.28
N ILE A 160 -8.30 5.09 6.57
CA ILE A 160 -8.29 4.03 5.55
C ILE A 160 -9.51 3.13 5.70
N GLU A 161 -9.92 2.49 4.62
CA GLU A 161 -11.10 1.59 4.61
C GLU A 161 -10.75 0.12 4.87
N GLU A 162 -9.46 -0.18 4.99
CA GLU A 162 -8.98 -1.53 5.21
C GLU A 162 -9.32 -2.02 6.63
N PRO A 163 -9.81 -3.27 6.80
CA PRO A 163 -10.13 -3.79 8.11
C PRO A 163 -8.86 -4.04 8.94
N LEU A 164 -8.95 -3.76 10.25
CA LEU A 164 -7.83 -3.91 11.18
C LEU A 164 -7.27 -5.35 11.23
N THR A 165 -8.10 -6.36 10.91
CA THR A 165 -7.71 -7.78 10.83
C THR A 165 -6.76 -8.04 9.67
N ALA A 166 -7.02 -7.46 8.50
CA ALA A 166 -6.14 -7.60 7.34
C ALA A 166 -4.76 -6.94 7.60
N LEU A 167 -4.77 -5.77 8.26
CA LEU A 167 -3.54 -5.08 8.65
C LEU A 167 -2.74 -5.88 9.70
N GLU A 168 -3.42 -6.55 10.62
CA GLU A 168 -2.77 -7.44 11.62
C GLU A 168 -2.15 -8.66 10.94
N GLU A 169 -2.83 -9.27 9.97
CA GLU A 169 -2.31 -10.41 9.19
C GLU A 169 -1.09 -10.02 8.36
N GLU A 170 -1.15 -8.87 7.68
CA GLU A 170 -0.05 -8.41 6.83
C GLU A 170 1.17 -7.94 7.64
N PHE A 171 0.95 -7.24 8.76
CA PHE A 171 2.01 -6.57 9.52
C PHE A 171 2.19 -7.10 10.94
N GLY A 172 1.83 -8.34 11.23
CA GLY A 172 1.86 -8.92 12.59
C GLY A 172 3.24 -9.00 13.25
N ASP A 173 4.33 -8.82 12.50
CA ASP A 173 5.69 -8.67 13.03
C ASP A 173 6.03 -7.23 13.44
N ARG A 174 5.27 -6.24 12.99
CA ARG A 174 5.47 -4.81 13.28
C ARG A 174 4.44 -4.25 14.23
N PHE A 175 3.22 -4.81 14.24
CA PHE A 175 2.12 -4.36 15.08
C PHE A 175 1.62 -5.47 15.99
N VAL A 176 1.17 -5.08 17.16
CA VAL A 176 0.54 -5.98 18.13
C VAL A 176 -0.86 -5.49 18.47
N ARG A 177 -1.82 -6.41 18.53
CA ARG A 177 -3.17 -6.09 18.96
C ARG A 177 -3.23 -5.93 20.48
N ILE A 178 -3.56 -4.73 20.93
CA ILE A 178 -3.76 -4.42 22.35
C ILE A 178 -5.23 -4.41 22.75
N HIS A 179 -6.13 -4.07 21.81
CA HIS A 179 -7.57 -4.05 22.01
C HIS A 179 -8.28 -4.55 20.73
N ARG A 180 -9.58 -4.94 20.85
CA ARG A 180 -10.36 -5.41 19.67
C ARG A 180 -10.36 -4.42 18.49
N ASN A 181 -10.20 -3.13 18.78
CA ASN A 181 -10.17 -2.05 17.80
C ASN A 181 -8.82 -1.33 17.71
N CYS A 182 -7.73 -1.86 18.30
CA CYS A 182 -6.45 -1.15 18.31
C CYS A 182 -5.25 -2.07 18.08
N LEU A 183 -4.42 -1.71 17.09
CA LEU A 183 -3.07 -2.25 16.85
C LEU A 183 -2.04 -1.16 17.18
N VAL A 184 -0.96 -1.54 17.83
CA VAL A 184 0.15 -0.63 18.20
C VAL A 184 1.44 -1.11 17.55
N ALA A 185 2.22 -0.17 17.02
CA ALA A 185 3.55 -0.48 16.48
C ALA A 185 4.49 -0.94 17.61
N LEU A 186 5.11 -2.10 17.44
CA LEU A 186 6.04 -2.69 18.41
C LEU A 186 7.19 -1.74 18.72
N ALA A 187 7.73 -1.08 17.70
CA ALA A 187 8.83 -0.12 17.82
C ALA A 187 8.45 1.18 18.59
N ARG A 188 7.16 1.42 18.81
CA ARG A 188 6.62 2.60 19.51
C ARG A 188 6.05 2.27 20.90
N LEU A 189 6.02 0.98 21.25
CA LEU A 189 5.50 0.53 22.54
C LEU A 189 6.54 0.79 23.66
N ALA A 190 6.34 1.85 24.43
CA ALA A 190 7.26 2.27 25.48
C ALA A 190 7.04 1.58 26.84
N GLY A 191 5.86 0.96 27.05
CA GLY A 191 5.59 0.25 28.30
C GLY A 191 4.11 0.06 28.63
N LEU A 192 3.83 -0.56 29.78
CA LEU A 192 2.49 -0.80 30.29
C LEU A 192 2.34 -0.22 31.69
N ASP A 193 1.32 0.58 31.90
CA ASP A 193 0.99 1.19 33.19
C ASP A 193 -0.33 0.63 33.73
N ARG A 194 -0.51 0.67 35.04
CA ARG A 194 -1.76 0.32 35.68
C ARG A 194 -2.44 1.58 36.18
N ALA A 195 -3.63 1.86 35.66
CA ALA A 195 -4.45 2.97 36.12
C ALA A 195 -5.04 2.71 37.51
N ALA A 196 -5.48 3.77 38.18
CA ALA A 196 -6.07 3.71 39.54
C ALA A 196 -7.35 2.83 39.59
N ASP A 197 -8.09 2.72 38.48
CA ASP A 197 -9.28 1.89 38.34
C ASP A 197 -8.96 0.41 38.02
N GLY A 198 -7.66 0.04 37.97
CA GLY A 198 -7.18 -1.30 37.73
C GLY A 198 -7.03 -1.66 36.24
N ARG A 199 -7.41 -0.80 35.31
CA ARG A 199 -7.17 -0.99 33.87
C ARG A 199 -5.68 -0.95 33.56
N VAL A 200 -5.27 -1.66 32.53
CA VAL A 200 -3.91 -1.59 32.02
C VAL A 200 -3.88 -0.74 30.76
N LEU A 201 -2.95 0.18 30.71
CA LEU A 201 -2.76 1.12 29.63
C LEU A 201 -1.40 0.91 28.97
N ALA A 202 -1.34 0.96 27.65
CA ALA A 202 -0.09 0.95 26.90
C ALA A 202 0.40 2.39 26.67
N ARG A 203 1.64 2.67 27.04
CA ARG A 203 2.33 3.89 26.63
C ARG A 203 2.90 3.69 25.25
N VAL A 204 2.51 4.55 24.31
CA VAL A 204 2.92 4.47 22.91
C VAL A 204 3.53 5.81 22.51
N GLU A 205 4.74 5.79 22.00
CA GLU A 205 5.38 6.99 21.50
C GLU A 205 4.61 7.55 20.30
N GLY A 206 4.24 8.84 20.38
CA GLY A 206 3.42 9.50 19.38
C GLY A 206 1.91 9.41 19.62
N ALA A 207 1.46 8.73 20.66
CA ALA A 207 0.06 8.79 21.10
C ALA A 207 -0.16 9.97 22.06
N ALA A 208 -1.27 10.71 21.88
CA ALA A 208 -1.64 11.84 22.73
C ALA A 208 -2.00 11.41 24.17
N ALA A 209 -2.45 10.17 24.36
CA ALA A 209 -2.80 9.57 25.64
C ALA A 209 -2.47 8.06 25.64
N PRO A 210 -2.28 7.45 26.82
CA PRO A 210 -2.11 6.01 26.93
C PRO A 210 -3.34 5.25 26.42
N LEU A 211 -3.12 4.14 25.71
CA LEU A 211 -4.14 3.35 25.05
C LEU A 211 -4.59 2.16 25.90
N GLU A 212 -5.88 1.88 25.99
CA GLU A 212 -6.42 0.80 26.81
C GLU A 212 -6.05 -0.58 26.26
N VAL A 213 -5.56 -1.46 27.13
CA VAL A 213 -5.24 -2.85 26.82
C VAL A 213 -6.38 -3.76 27.28
N SER A 214 -6.94 -4.55 26.37
CA SER A 214 -7.98 -5.51 26.73
C SER A 214 -7.42 -6.61 27.65
N ARG A 215 -8.27 -7.10 28.57
CA ARG A 215 -7.91 -8.22 29.48
C ARG A 215 -7.44 -9.45 28.73
N ARG A 216 -8.02 -9.71 27.55
CA ARG A 216 -7.69 -10.86 26.68
C ARG A 216 -6.28 -10.77 26.13
N ASN A 217 -5.82 -9.59 25.71
CA ASN A 217 -4.53 -9.39 25.03
C ASN A 217 -3.38 -9.16 26.01
N LEU A 218 -3.71 -8.82 27.28
CA LEU A 218 -2.73 -8.48 28.30
C LEU A 218 -1.67 -9.55 28.58
N PRO A 219 -1.97 -10.88 28.66
CA PRO A 219 -0.95 -11.91 28.93
C PRO A 219 0.09 -11.98 27.81
N ALA A 220 -0.34 -11.96 26.55
CA ALA A 220 0.54 -12.00 25.40
C ALA A 220 1.41 -10.72 25.33
N LEU A 221 0.80 -9.55 25.55
CA LEU A 221 1.49 -8.27 25.52
C LEU A 221 2.56 -8.15 26.61
N ARG A 222 2.28 -8.66 27.83
CA ARG A 222 3.27 -8.69 28.92
C ARG A 222 4.48 -9.58 28.59
N LYS A 223 4.26 -10.70 27.94
CA LYS A 223 5.35 -11.58 27.48
C LYS A 223 6.21 -10.86 26.46
N LEU A 224 5.58 -10.20 25.51
CA LEU A 224 6.24 -9.46 24.44
C LEU A 224 7.10 -8.30 25.00
N VAL A 225 6.53 -7.45 25.88
CA VAL A 225 7.25 -6.30 26.49
C VAL A 225 8.48 -6.72 27.31
N ARG A 226 8.49 -7.97 27.83
CA ARG A 226 9.66 -8.50 28.55
C ARG A 226 10.77 -8.98 27.62
N SER A 227 10.46 -9.16 26.33
CA SER A 227 11.42 -9.64 25.31
C SER A 227 11.93 -8.53 24.40
N LEU A 228 11.38 -7.31 24.50
CA LEU A 228 11.87 -6.08 23.88
C LEU A 228 12.97 -5.47 24.73
#